data_6a28fb397658cb2c362fa5c8b4eb561a
#
_entry.id   6a28fb397658cb2c362fa5c8b4eb561a
#
_cell.length_a   1.000
_cell.length_b   1.000
_cell.length_c   1.000
_cell.angle_alpha   90.00
_cell.angle_beta   90.00
_cell.angle_gamma   90.00
#
_symmetry.space_group_name_H-M   'P 1'
#
loop_
_entity.id
_entity.type
_entity.pdbx_description
1 polymer ?
#
loop_
_entity_poly.entity_id
_entity_poly.type
_entity_poly.pdbx_seq_one_letter_code
_entity_poly.pdbx_strand_id
1 'polypeptide(L)'
;MEVRKCLKSPETLDDVVKGLHVLFEDDHVNVEEVISFLSSYRSNPADWAKYANYDPHRYTRNLVDEGNGKFNLIVLCWGEGQGSSIHDHSDAHCFLKVLDGRLKETQFAWPSESDPEKPLEPIATRFQETNEVAYINDSIGLHRVENVSHTNTAATLHVYIPAFDMCQSFDQRTGHKRKCQVTFWSKYGVRTPYVSFSKSDLDSGQF
;
A
#
# COMPACT_ATOMS: atom_id res chain seq x y z
N MET A 1 30.28 1.65 -16.16
CA MET A 1 28.87 2.06 -16.42
C MET A 1 28.19 0.82 -16.97
N GLU A 2 27.54 0.05 -16.10
CA GLU A 2 26.71 -1.04 -16.56
C GLU A 2 25.47 -0.47 -17.27
N VAL A 3 25.22 -0.95 -18.47
CA VAL A 3 24.03 -0.60 -19.23
C VAL A 3 22.85 -1.29 -18.51
N ARG A 4 22.12 -0.54 -17.67
CA ARG A 4 20.84 -1.04 -17.10
C ARG A 4 19.98 -1.51 -18.28
N LYS A 5 19.56 -2.77 -18.25
CA LYS A 5 18.64 -3.33 -19.22
C LYS A 5 17.39 -2.45 -19.25
N CYS A 6 17.12 -1.82 -20.38
CA CYS A 6 15.87 -1.10 -20.58
C CYS A 6 14.71 -2.11 -20.41
N LEU A 7 13.96 -1.98 -19.30
CA LEU A 7 12.80 -2.82 -19.05
C LEU A 7 11.74 -2.53 -20.10
N LYS A 8 11.19 -3.58 -20.68
CA LYS A 8 10.02 -3.45 -21.56
C LYS A 8 8.81 -3.02 -20.72
N SER A 9 7.92 -2.26 -21.33
CA SER A 9 6.62 -1.96 -20.70
C SER A 9 5.89 -3.27 -20.40
N PRO A 10 5.41 -3.48 -19.14
CA PRO A 10 4.71 -4.69 -18.76
C PRO A 10 3.33 -4.74 -19.42
N GLU A 11 2.99 -5.87 -20.01
CA GLU A 11 1.68 -6.13 -20.61
C GLU A 11 0.71 -6.79 -19.62
N THR A 12 1.27 -7.54 -18.65
CA THR A 12 0.54 -8.30 -17.65
C THR A 12 1.02 -7.98 -16.23
N LEU A 13 0.24 -8.35 -15.22
CA LEU A 13 0.68 -8.27 -13.82
C LEU A 13 1.91 -9.16 -13.55
N ASP A 14 2.02 -10.31 -14.22
CA ASP A 14 3.19 -11.18 -14.10
C ASP A 14 4.45 -10.51 -14.67
N ASP A 15 4.33 -9.66 -15.69
CA ASP A 15 5.45 -8.85 -16.19
C ASP A 15 5.80 -7.72 -15.19
N VAL A 16 4.79 -7.15 -14.49
CA VAL A 16 5.06 -6.21 -13.40
C VAL A 16 5.87 -6.87 -12.31
N VAL A 17 5.48 -8.08 -11.86
CA VAL A 17 6.25 -8.86 -10.86
C VAL A 17 7.69 -9.03 -11.31
N LYS A 18 7.93 -9.56 -12.51
CA LYS A 18 9.29 -9.80 -13.05
C LYS A 18 10.10 -8.52 -13.15
N GLY A 19 9.48 -7.42 -13.60
CA GLY A 19 10.15 -6.13 -13.71
C GLY A 19 10.54 -5.55 -12.37
N LEU A 20 9.70 -5.68 -11.34
CA LEU A 20 10.02 -5.24 -9.98
C LEU A 20 11.20 -6.04 -9.38
N HIS A 21 11.26 -7.36 -9.62
CA HIS A 21 12.42 -8.16 -9.22
C HIS A 21 13.73 -7.66 -9.86
N VAL A 22 13.69 -7.19 -11.11
CA VAL A 22 14.86 -6.61 -11.79
C VAL A 22 15.17 -5.22 -11.24
N LEU A 23 14.15 -4.37 -11.02
CA LEU A 23 14.33 -3.01 -10.49
C LEU A 23 14.92 -2.99 -9.08
N PHE A 24 14.60 -4.01 -8.28
CA PHE A 24 15.03 -4.15 -6.90
C PHE A 24 16.12 -5.24 -6.71
N GLU A 25 16.84 -5.59 -7.79
CA GLU A 25 17.99 -6.50 -7.69
C GLU A 25 19.07 -5.88 -6.80
N ASP A 26 19.33 -4.60 -6.98
CA ASP A 26 20.21 -3.78 -6.12
C ASP A 26 19.43 -3.20 -4.93
N ASP A 27 20.17 -2.76 -3.89
CA ASP A 27 19.56 -2.13 -2.69
C ASP A 27 19.16 -0.66 -2.91
N HIS A 28 19.46 -0.10 -4.09
CA HIS A 28 19.12 1.28 -4.44
C HIS A 28 17.78 1.36 -5.17
N VAL A 29 16.85 2.13 -4.60
CA VAL A 29 15.54 2.38 -5.19
C VAL A 29 15.56 3.67 -6.01
N ASN A 30 15.41 3.55 -7.34
CA ASN A 30 15.17 4.70 -8.22
C ASN A 30 13.66 4.95 -8.31
N VAL A 31 13.18 5.92 -7.53
CA VAL A 31 11.73 6.21 -7.41
C VAL A 31 11.11 6.56 -8.76
N GLU A 32 11.77 7.40 -9.58
CA GLU A 32 11.25 7.83 -10.88
C GLU A 32 11.13 6.66 -11.86
N GLU A 33 12.11 5.76 -11.85
CA GLU A 33 12.12 4.57 -12.70
C GLU A 33 10.98 3.61 -12.33
N VAL A 34 10.76 3.38 -11.02
CA VAL A 34 9.65 2.54 -10.54
C VAL A 34 8.30 3.16 -10.89
N ILE A 35 8.11 4.47 -10.70
CA ILE A 35 6.89 5.17 -11.08
C ILE A 35 6.64 5.05 -12.59
N SER A 36 7.66 5.29 -13.42
CA SER A 36 7.56 5.17 -14.88
C SER A 36 7.19 3.77 -15.31
N PHE A 37 7.84 2.76 -14.71
CA PHE A 37 7.57 1.35 -14.98
C PHE A 37 6.13 0.98 -14.61
N LEU A 38 5.69 1.28 -13.38
CA LEU A 38 4.31 1.01 -12.94
C LEU A 38 3.27 1.78 -13.78
N SER A 39 3.58 3.02 -14.20
CA SER A 39 2.68 3.82 -15.04
C SER A 39 2.49 3.23 -16.42
N SER A 40 3.49 2.51 -16.94
CA SER A 40 3.44 1.89 -18.27
C SER A 40 2.56 0.63 -18.31
N TYR A 41 2.29 -0.02 -17.18
CA TYR A 41 1.31 -1.10 -17.09
C TYR A 41 -0.11 -0.56 -17.22
N ARG A 42 -0.87 -1.08 -18.17
CA ARG A 42 -2.31 -0.80 -18.30
C ARG A 42 -3.08 -1.86 -17.53
N SER A 43 -3.82 -1.41 -16.52
CA SER A 43 -4.62 -2.32 -15.68
C SER A 43 -5.61 -3.11 -16.52
N ASN A 44 -5.55 -4.43 -16.35
CA ASN A 44 -6.49 -5.36 -16.96
C ASN A 44 -7.07 -6.25 -15.83
N PRO A 45 -8.37 -6.19 -15.54
CA PRO A 45 -8.99 -6.99 -14.48
C PRO A 45 -8.70 -8.49 -14.58
N ALA A 46 -8.53 -9.04 -15.78
CA ALA A 46 -8.19 -10.45 -15.96
C ALA A 46 -6.86 -10.85 -15.31
N ASP A 47 -5.92 -9.91 -15.17
CA ASP A 47 -4.58 -10.18 -14.63
C ASP A 47 -4.59 -10.29 -13.10
N TRP A 48 -5.39 -9.46 -12.43
CA TRP A 48 -5.39 -9.32 -10.98
C TRP A 48 -6.65 -9.83 -10.28
N ALA A 49 -7.72 -10.20 -11.01
CA ALA A 49 -8.98 -10.67 -10.42
C ALA A 49 -8.79 -11.85 -9.45
N LYS A 50 -7.85 -12.75 -9.72
CA LYS A 50 -7.52 -13.88 -8.83
C LYS A 50 -7.01 -13.48 -7.45
N TYR A 51 -6.52 -12.25 -7.31
CA TYR A 51 -6.06 -11.66 -6.04
C TYR A 51 -7.10 -10.72 -5.42
N ALA A 52 -8.14 -10.34 -6.16
CA ALA A 52 -9.11 -9.35 -5.72
C ALA A 52 -10.17 -9.97 -4.80
N ASN A 53 -9.91 -9.97 -3.51
CA ASN A 53 -10.85 -10.44 -2.49
C ASN A 53 -11.41 -9.24 -1.72
N TYR A 54 -12.70 -8.97 -1.85
CA TYR A 54 -13.38 -7.88 -1.15
C TYR A 54 -14.04 -8.39 0.14
N ASP A 55 -14.07 -7.54 1.17
CA ASP A 55 -14.80 -7.77 2.41
C ASP A 55 -15.76 -6.60 2.65
N PRO A 56 -17.04 -6.84 3.02
CA PRO A 56 -18.02 -5.76 3.17
C PRO A 56 -17.72 -4.82 4.36
N HIS A 57 -16.86 -5.22 5.29
CA HIS A 57 -16.63 -4.47 6.53
C HIS A 57 -15.31 -3.71 6.57
N ARG A 58 -14.36 -4.07 5.71
CA ARG A 58 -13.02 -3.47 5.69
C ARG A 58 -12.30 -3.71 4.38
N TYR A 59 -11.39 -2.82 4.00
CA TYR A 59 -10.50 -3.09 2.89
C TYR A 59 -9.60 -4.30 3.18
N THR A 60 -9.20 -4.99 2.14
CA THR A 60 -8.38 -6.21 2.26
C THR A 60 -7.01 -6.01 1.63
N ARG A 61 -6.00 -6.70 2.18
CA ARG A 61 -4.65 -6.79 1.62
C ARG A 61 -4.43 -8.20 1.09
N ASN A 62 -4.16 -8.31 -0.20
CA ASN A 62 -3.99 -9.59 -0.89
C ASN A 62 -2.58 -9.65 -1.48
N LEU A 63 -1.72 -10.47 -0.88
CA LEU A 63 -0.32 -10.57 -1.28
C LEU A 63 -0.21 -11.27 -2.63
N VAL A 64 0.49 -10.62 -3.57
CA VAL A 64 0.79 -11.12 -4.91
C VAL A 64 2.18 -11.75 -4.95
N ASP A 65 3.18 -11.03 -4.40
CA ASP A 65 4.58 -11.46 -4.39
C ASP A 65 5.32 -10.89 -3.17
N GLU A 66 6.23 -11.69 -2.57
CA GLU A 66 7.05 -11.31 -1.42
C GLU A 66 8.43 -10.74 -1.82
N GLY A 67 8.69 -10.59 -3.13
CA GLY A 67 9.89 -9.92 -3.63
C GLY A 67 11.21 -10.48 -3.11
N ASN A 68 11.32 -11.81 -2.89
CA ASN A 68 12.47 -12.47 -2.25
C ASN A 68 12.82 -11.85 -0.87
N GLY A 69 11.82 -11.35 -0.14
CA GLY A 69 12.01 -10.68 1.14
C GLY A 69 12.45 -9.21 1.05
N LYS A 70 12.70 -8.69 -0.15
CA LYS A 70 13.10 -7.29 -0.36
C LYS A 70 11.90 -6.35 -0.41
N PHE A 71 10.82 -6.76 -1.07
CA PHE A 71 9.61 -5.94 -1.22
C PHE A 71 8.34 -6.77 -1.08
N ASN A 72 7.22 -6.13 -0.88
CA ASN A 72 5.91 -6.74 -0.97
C ASN A 72 5.11 -6.11 -2.11
N LEU A 73 4.52 -6.95 -2.98
CA LEU A 73 3.55 -6.55 -3.98
C LEU A 73 2.16 -7.03 -3.55
N ILE A 74 1.22 -6.09 -3.38
CA ILE A 74 -0.06 -6.34 -2.73
C ILE A 74 -1.18 -5.73 -3.57
N VAL A 75 -2.26 -6.47 -3.80
CA VAL A 75 -3.53 -5.92 -4.27
C VAL A 75 -4.39 -5.58 -3.05
N LEU A 76 -4.76 -4.29 -2.91
CA LEU A 76 -5.74 -3.84 -1.94
C LEU A 76 -7.10 -3.68 -2.61
N CYS A 77 -8.12 -4.23 -1.95
CA CYS A 77 -9.50 -4.13 -2.42
C CYS A 77 -10.30 -3.27 -1.44
N TRP A 78 -10.97 -2.27 -1.96
CA TRP A 78 -11.70 -1.25 -1.23
C TRP A 78 -13.19 -1.36 -1.56
N GLY A 79 -14.00 -1.74 -0.58
CA GLY A 79 -15.46 -1.64 -0.69
C GLY A 79 -15.92 -0.17 -0.70
N GLU A 80 -17.21 0.04 -0.88
CA GLU A 80 -17.84 1.35 -0.94
C GLU A 80 -17.64 2.11 0.37
N GLY A 81 -17.06 3.31 0.30
CA GLY A 81 -16.78 4.17 1.45
C GLY A 81 -15.69 3.68 2.38
N GLN A 82 -14.98 2.60 2.06
CA GLN A 82 -13.88 2.10 2.89
C GLN A 82 -12.63 2.95 2.74
N GLY A 83 -11.85 3.02 3.83
CA GLY A 83 -10.57 3.73 3.85
C GLY A 83 -9.60 3.14 4.87
N SER A 84 -8.34 3.51 4.74
CA SER A 84 -7.31 3.20 5.71
C SER A 84 -7.36 4.16 6.92
N SER A 85 -6.69 3.79 8.00
CA SER A 85 -6.25 4.76 9.00
C SER A 85 -5.23 5.74 8.40
N ILE A 86 -4.95 6.86 9.09
CA ILE A 86 -3.71 7.62 8.85
C ILE A 86 -2.56 6.74 9.33
N HIS A 87 -1.53 6.54 8.51
CA HIS A 87 -0.44 5.61 8.82
C HIS A 87 0.88 6.05 8.19
N ASP A 88 1.97 5.51 8.74
CA ASP A 88 3.31 5.59 8.21
C ASP A 88 3.65 4.36 7.35
N HIS A 89 4.89 4.29 6.87
CA HIS A 89 5.39 3.19 6.04
C HIS A 89 6.63 2.53 6.61
N SER A 90 6.97 2.75 7.89
CA SER A 90 8.14 2.14 8.54
C SER A 90 9.44 2.35 7.75
N ASP A 91 9.68 3.58 7.31
CA ASP A 91 10.80 4.00 6.46
C ASP A 91 10.85 3.35 5.06
N ALA A 92 9.80 2.62 4.65
CA ALA A 92 9.72 2.06 3.31
C ALA A 92 9.22 3.06 2.26
N HIS A 93 9.63 2.86 1.03
CA HIS A 93 8.99 3.44 -0.14
C HIS A 93 7.63 2.76 -0.37
N CYS A 94 6.59 3.55 -0.61
CA CYS A 94 5.26 3.09 -0.99
C CYS A 94 4.90 3.62 -2.36
N PHE A 95 4.71 2.71 -3.32
CA PHE A 95 4.16 3.03 -4.63
C PHE A 95 2.74 2.47 -4.70
N LEU A 96 1.79 3.30 -5.07
CA LEU A 96 0.38 2.97 -5.22
C LEU A 96 -0.03 3.18 -6.67
N LYS A 97 -0.52 2.13 -7.34
CA LYS A 97 -1.16 2.23 -8.66
C LYS A 97 -2.63 1.88 -8.54
N VAL A 98 -3.50 2.76 -9.06
CA VAL A 98 -4.93 2.46 -9.13
C VAL A 98 -5.17 1.46 -10.26
N LEU A 99 -5.69 0.28 -9.91
CA LEU A 99 -6.06 -0.77 -10.87
C LEU A 99 -7.48 -0.58 -11.39
N ASP A 100 -8.40 -0.16 -10.53
CA ASP A 100 -9.80 0.10 -10.87
C ASP A 100 -10.41 1.10 -9.89
N GLY A 101 -11.34 1.91 -10.37
CA GLY A 101 -12.05 2.91 -9.58
C GLY A 101 -11.28 4.21 -9.40
N ARG A 102 -11.65 4.94 -8.34
CA ARG A 102 -11.09 6.23 -7.98
C ARG A 102 -10.85 6.29 -6.48
N LEU A 103 -9.68 6.77 -6.08
CA LEU A 103 -9.31 6.92 -4.68
C LEU A 103 -8.98 8.36 -4.34
N LYS A 104 -9.20 8.70 -3.08
CA LYS A 104 -8.76 9.94 -2.47
C LYS A 104 -7.61 9.63 -1.53
N GLU A 105 -6.48 10.28 -1.74
CA GLU A 105 -5.36 10.32 -0.79
C GLU A 105 -5.39 11.64 -0.05
N THR A 106 -5.29 11.57 1.28
CA THR A 106 -5.10 12.75 2.14
C THR A 106 -3.79 12.58 2.88
N GLN A 107 -2.87 13.54 2.70
CA GLN A 107 -1.56 13.56 3.35
C GLN A 107 -1.60 14.43 4.61
N PHE A 108 -0.82 14.02 5.61
CA PHE A 108 -0.70 14.69 6.91
C PHE A 108 0.78 14.84 7.28
N ALA A 109 1.11 15.94 7.96
CA ALA A 109 2.42 16.06 8.60
C ALA A 109 2.53 15.11 9.79
N TRP A 110 3.76 14.78 10.16
CA TRP A 110 4.03 14.08 11.40
C TRP A 110 3.52 14.88 12.60
N PRO A 111 3.04 14.22 13.67
CA PRO A 111 2.70 14.89 14.92
C PRO A 111 3.88 15.73 15.42
N SER A 112 3.60 16.90 15.98
CA SER A 112 4.63 17.75 16.59
C SER A 112 5.19 17.08 17.84
N GLU A 113 6.51 17.06 17.99
CA GLU A 113 7.16 16.56 19.21
C GLU A 113 6.81 17.41 20.44
N SER A 114 6.56 18.71 20.26
CA SER A 114 6.20 19.64 21.32
C SER A 114 4.73 19.58 21.73
N ASP A 115 3.86 19.02 20.86
CA ASP A 115 2.42 18.86 21.12
C ASP A 115 1.91 17.61 20.41
N PRO A 116 2.23 16.42 20.95
CA PRO A 116 1.92 15.14 20.29
C PRO A 116 0.43 14.79 20.30
N GLU A 117 -0.38 15.47 21.11
CA GLU A 117 -1.84 15.28 21.19
C GLU A 117 -2.62 16.26 20.30
N LYS A 118 -1.92 17.09 19.53
CA LYS A 118 -2.56 18.00 18.59
C LYS A 118 -3.25 17.23 17.46
N PRO A 119 -4.47 17.62 17.05
CA PRO A 119 -5.11 17.06 15.86
C PRO A 119 -4.23 17.15 14.62
N LEU A 120 -4.25 16.08 13.80
CA LEU A 120 -3.52 16.04 12.55
C LEU A 120 -4.30 16.80 11.47
N GLU A 121 -3.72 17.87 10.97
CA GLU A 121 -4.30 18.64 9.88
C GLU A 121 -3.85 18.12 8.52
N PRO A 122 -4.78 18.00 7.56
CA PRO A 122 -4.43 17.66 6.19
C PRO A 122 -3.50 18.72 5.57
N ILE A 123 -2.40 18.28 4.95
CA ILE A 123 -1.48 19.17 4.21
C ILE A 123 -1.70 19.10 2.70
N ALA A 124 -2.22 18.01 2.20
CA ALA A 124 -2.58 17.85 0.79
C ALA A 124 -3.70 16.83 0.61
N THR A 125 -4.49 16.99 -0.44
CA THR A 125 -5.50 16.03 -0.86
C THR A 125 -5.41 15.86 -2.36
N ARG A 126 -5.40 14.61 -2.83
CA ARG A 126 -5.33 14.26 -4.24
C ARG A 126 -6.36 13.18 -4.55
N PHE A 127 -6.85 13.17 -5.78
CA PHE A 127 -7.63 12.07 -6.31
C PHE A 127 -6.79 11.35 -7.34
N GLN A 128 -6.85 10.02 -7.33
CA GLN A 128 -6.16 9.17 -8.29
C GLN A 128 -7.18 8.32 -9.02
N GLU A 129 -7.10 8.35 -10.33
CA GLU A 129 -7.96 7.60 -11.25
C GLU A 129 -7.26 6.31 -11.69
N THR A 130 -8.02 5.40 -12.29
CA THR A 130 -7.49 4.15 -12.85
C THR A 130 -6.26 4.39 -13.73
N ASN A 131 -5.21 3.62 -13.50
CA ASN A 131 -3.87 3.67 -14.09
C ASN A 131 -2.94 4.76 -13.55
N GLU A 132 -3.38 5.70 -12.72
CA GLU A 132 -2.49 6.65 -12.09
C GLU A 132 -1.63 5.99 -11.01
N VAL A 133 -0.44 6.54 -10.82
CA VAL A 133 0.55 6.08 -9.83
C VAL A 133 0.86 7.20 -8.86
N ALA A 134 0.78 6.91 -7.57
CA ALA A 134 1.21 7.78 -6.49
C ALA A 134 2.42 7.20 -5.76
N TYR A 135 3.16 8.06 -5.08
CA TYR A 135 4.30 7.70 -4.27
C TYR A 135 4.29 8.46 -2.95
N ILE A 136 4.63 7.76 -1.88
CA ILE A 136 4.86 8.35 -0.56
C ILE A 136 5.94 7.55 0.18
N ASN A 137 6.61 8.22 1.11
CA ASN A 137 7.47 7.63 2.14
C ASN A 137 7.40 8.50 3.40
N ASP A 138 8.04 8.06 4.47
CA ASP A 138 7.96 8.73 5.77
C ASP A 138 8.61 10.12 5.79
N SER A 139 9.53 10.44 4.86
CA SER A 139 10.07 11.80 4.72
C SER A 139 9.07 12.80 4.13
N ILE A 140 8.06 12.32 3.41
CA ILE A 140 6.97 13.14 2.87
C ILE A 140 5.89 13.36 3.93
N GLY A 141 5.62 12.35 4.76
CA GLY A 141 4.64 12.40 5.83
C GLY A 141 3.77 11.15 5.94
N LEU A 142 2.62 11.31 6.58
CA LEU A 142 1.62 10.27 6.76
C LEU A 142 0.54 10.41 5.71
N HIS A 143 -0.23 9.34 5.46
CA HIS A 143 -1.41 9.45 4.61
C HIS A 143 -2.58 8.56 5.04
N ARG A 144 -3.74 8.88 4.49
CA ARG A 144 -4.96 8.07 4.46
C ARG A 144 -5.43 7.93 3.03
N VAL A 145 -5.80 6.72 2.63
CA VAL A 145 -6.36 6.40 1.31
C VAL A 145 -7.79 5.94 1.50
N GLU A 146 -8.73 6.47 0.70
CA GLU A 146 -10.16 6.24 0.83
C GLU A 146 -10.80 5.97 -0.54
N ASN A 147 -11.65 4.95 -0.62
CA ASN A 147 -12.62 4.82 -1.70
C ASN A 147 -13.82 5.72 -1.35
N VAL A 148 -13.93 6.84 -2.03
CA VAL A 148 -15.01 7.82 -1.79
C VAL A 148 -16.31 7.48 -2.51
N SER A 149 -16.33 6.44 -3.33
CA SER A 149 -17.55 5.96 -3.96
C SER A 149 -18.43 5.21 -2.95
N HIS A 150 -19.73 5.49 -2.98
CA HIS A 150 -20.72 4.77 -2.17
C HIS A 150 -21.45 3.69 -2.98
N THR A 151 -21.04 3.44 -4.22
CA THR A 151 -21.74 2.53 -5.15
C THR A 151 -20.79 1.60 -5.91
N ASN A 152 -19.49 1.90 -5.90
CA ASN A 152 -18.51 1.14 -6.66
C ASN A 152 -17.31 0.80 -5.75
N THR A 153 -16.82 -0.39 -5.90
CA THR A 153 -15.55 -0.82 -5.31
C THR A 153 -14.37 -0.17 -6.03
N ALA A 154 -13.19 -0.27 -5.42
CA ALA A 154 -11.93 0.10 -6.06
C ALA A 154 -10.86 -0.94 -5.76
N ALA A 155 -9.81 -0.99 -6.59
CA ALA A 155 -8.66 -1.84 -6.40
C ALA A 155 -7.36 -1.08 -6.68
N THR A 156 -6.34 -1.36 -5.86
CA THR A 156 -5.01 -0.77 -6.03
C THR A 156 -3.92 -1.82 -5.94
N LEU A 157 -2.82 -1.57 -6.62
CA LEU A 157 -1.57 -2.32 -6.49
C LEU A 157 -0.59 -1.48 -5.67
N HIS A 158 -0.07 -2.05 -4.59
CA HIS A 158 0.92 -1.42 -3.73
C HIS A 158 2.24 -2.17 -3.78
N VAL A 159 3.32 -1.42 -3.86
CA VAL A 159 4.69 -1.92 -3.70
C VAL A 159 5.29 -1.24 -2.48
N TYR A 160 5.72 -2.04 -1.51
CA TYR A 160 6.46 -1.57 -0.34
C TYR A 160 7.89 -2.10 -0.39
N ILE A 161 8.88 -1.21 -0.36
CA ILE A 161 10.30 -1.57 -0.31
C ILE A 161 11.08 -0.66 0.64
N PRO A 162 11.78 -1.22 1.64
CA PRO A 162 11.79 -2.64 2.00
C PRO A 162 10.42 -3.17 2.43
N ALA A 163 10.25 -4.49 2.41
CA ALA A 163 9.07 -5.13 2.98
C ALA A 163 9.02 -4.88 4.49
N PHE A 164 7.82 -4.64 5.02
CA PHE A 164 7.61 -4.48 6.47
C PHE A 164 6.34 -5.20 6.92
N ASP A 165 6.30 -5.59 8.18
CA ASP A 165 5.18 -6.29 8.83
C ASP A 165 4.50 -5.46 9.93
N MET A 166 5.10 -4.33 10.31
CA MET A 166 4.60 -3.41 11.33
C MET A 166 4.59 -1.98 10.80
N CYS A 167 3.56 -1.22 11.12
CA CYS A 167 3.47 0.21 10.87
C CYS A 167 2.81 0.91 12.06
N GLN A 168 2.72 2.22 12.03
CA GLN A 168 1.99 2.99 13.02
C GLN A 168 0.72 3.56 12.38
N SER A 169 -0.37 3.52 13.10
CA SER A 169 -1.60 4.23 12.78
C SER A 169 -1.82 5.38 13.73
N PHE A 170 -2.47 6.44 13.25
CA PHE A 170 -2.65 7.69 13.99
C PHE A 170 -4.13 8.05 14.06
N ASP A 171 -4.58 8.46 15.24
CA ASP A 171 -5.91 9.09 15.42
C ASP A 171 -5.82 10.54 14.97
N GLN A 172 -6.68 10.95 14.04
CA GLN A 172 -6.65 12.30 13.48
C GLN A 172 -6.91 13.40 14.52
N ARG A 173 -7.77 13.14 15.50
CA ARG A 173 -8.21 14.15 16.48
C ARG A 173 -7.23 14.37 17.61
N THR A 174 -6.45 13.33 17.93
CA THR A 174 -5.58 13.34 19.12
C THR A 174 -4.11 13.15 18.79
N GLY A 175 -3.74 12.89 17.52
CA GLY A 175 -2.36 12.54 17.16
C GLY A 175 -1.88 11.19 17.73
N HIS A 176 -2.69 10.54 18.58
CA HIS A 176 -2.29 9.30 19.24
C HIS A 176 -1.91 8.21 18.25
N LYS A 177 -0.75 7.60 18.45
CA LYS A 177 -0.23 6.55 17.59
C LYS A 177 -0.37 5.15 18.21
N ARG A 178 -0.60 4.16 17.36
CA ARG A 178 -0.66 2.75 17.73
C ARG A 178 0.15 1.91 16.75
N LYS A 179 0.87 0.93 17.25
CA LYS A 179 1.49 -0.08 16.40
C LYS A 179 0.43 -0.97 15.78
N CYS A 180 0.54 -1.23 14.49
CA CYS A 180 -0.38 -2.08 13.74
C CYS A 180 0.43 -3.12 12.97
N GLN A 181 0.03 -4.38 13.11
CA GLN A 181 0.60 -5.45 12.31
C GLN A 181 -0.05 -5.46 10.92
N VAL A 182 0.77 -5.58 9.89
CA VAL A 182 0.32 -5.79 8.51
C VAL A 182 -0.08 -7.25 8.35
N THR A 183 -1.37 -7.48 8.14
CA THR A 183 -1.90 -8.83 7.92
C THR A 183 -2.45 -8.97 6.51
N PHE A 184 -2.38 -10.17 5.95
CA PHE A 184 -2.91 -10.47 4.63
C PHE A 184 -4.22 -11.23 4.71
N TRP A 185 -5.21 -10.76 3.96
CA TRP A 185 -6.48 -11.47 3.76
C TRP A 185 -6.27 -12.73 2.93
N SER A 186 -5.43 -12.64 1.92
CA SER A 186 -5.00 -13.78 1.10
C SER A 186 -3.53 -13.65 0.72
N LYS A 187 -2.90 -14.79 0.44
CA LYS A 187 -1.56 -14.87 -0.14
C LYS A 187 -1.61 -15.70 -1.40
N TYR A 188 -1.07 -15.18 -2.50
CA TYR A 188 -0.98 -15.86 -3.80
C TYR A 188 -2.33 -16.37 -4.32
N GLY A 189 -3.40 -15.60 -4.04
CA GLY A 189 -4.78 -15.95 -4.41
C GLY A 189 -5.48 -16.93 -3.45
N VAL A 190 -4.80 -17.40 -2.40
CA VAL A 190 -5.39 -18.33 -1.41
C VAL A 190 -5.70 -17.58 -0.12
N ARG A 191 -6.92 -17.77 0.42
CA ARG A 191 -7.38 -17.16 1.67
C ARG A 191 -6.48 -17.60 2.83
N THR A 192 -5.95 -16.64 3.60
CA THR A 192 -5.21 -16.94 4.82
C THR A 192 -6.17 -17.39 5.94
N PRO A 193 -5.76 -18.32 6.80
CA PRO A 193 -6.55 -18.67 7.98
C PRO A 193 -6.83 -17.45 8.84
N TYR A 194 -8.01 -17.38 9.43
CA TYR A 194 -8.31 -16.36 10.42
C TYR A 194 -7.51 -16.63 11.69
N VAL A 195 -6.59 -15.74 12.04
CA VAL A 195 -5.88 -15.79 13.33
C VAL A 195 -6.63 -14.86 14.28
N SER A 196 -7.32 -15.43 15.26
CA SER A 196 -7.90 -14.68 16.38
C SER A 196 -6.80 -14.46 17.43
N PHE A 197 -6.36 -13.22 17.60
CA PHE A 197 -5.52 -12.88 18.75
C PHE A 197 -6.41 -12.76 20.00
N SER A 198 -6.03 -13.40 21.09
CA SER A 198 -6.69 -13.22 22.37
C SER A 198 -6.30 -11.85 22.97
N LYS A 199 -7.13 -11.31 23.85
CA LYS A 199 -6.81 -10.04 24.53
C LYS A 199 -5.48 -10.09 25.29
N SER A 200 -5.10 -11.29 25.80
CA SER A 200 -3.80 -11.54 26.45
C SER A 200 -2.60 -11.45 25.52
N ASP A 201 -2.78 -11.77 24.23
CA ASP A 201 -1.72 -11.69 23.22
C ASP A 201 -1.41 -10.21 22.86
N LEU A 202 -2.43 -9.35 22.94
CA LEU A 202 -2.29 -7.91 22.67
C LEU A 202 -1.60 -7.14 23.81
N ASP A 203 -1.78 -7.60 25.06
CA ASP A 203 -1.19 -6.96 26.25
C ASP A 203 0.25 -7.42 26.53
N SER A 204 0.67 -8.56 26.01
CA SER A 204 2.00 -9.14 26.29
C SER A 204 3.14 -8.60 25.43
N GLY A 205 2.85 -7.81 24.37
CA GLY A 205 3.88 -7.27 23.47
C GLY A 205 4.73 -8.31 22.73
N GLN A 206 4.29 -9.57 22.72
CA GLN A 206 4.92 -10.67 22.00
C GLN A 206 4.35 -10.77 20.58
N PHE A 207 4.76 -9.81 19.73
CA PHE A 207 4.52 -9.89 18.27
C PHE A 207 5.69 -9.19 17.57
#